data_f5fe38e43c3087d3cc7ef188200df148
#
_entry.id   f5fe38e43c3087d3cc7ef188200df148
#
_cell.length_a   1.000
_cell.length_b   1.000
_cell.length_c   1.000
_cell.angle_alpha   90.00
_cell.angle_beta   90.00
_cell.angle_gamma   90.00
#
_symmetry.space_group_name_H-M   'P 1'
#
loop_
_entity.id
_entity.type
_entity.pdbx_description
1 polymer ?
#
loop_
_entity_poly.entity_id
_entity_poly.type
_entity_poly.pdbx_seq_one_letter_code
_entity_poly.pdbx_strand_id
1 'polypeptide(L)'
;MIAGIGTDIVDIRRIEDLIKKSGWEKFAKKILSAQEIKDLKPKQKNSATHLAKRFAAKEAIAKALGTGIGKTSFADIQITNNSKGAPKAKVDKLKNIKIHISISDEYPYAIALVIAEKTRA
;
A
#
# COMPACT_ATOMS: atom_id res chain seq x y z
N MET A 1 21.45 1.42 7.17
CA MET A 1 21.73 0.26 6.30
C MET A 1 20.45 -0.21 5.65
N ILE A 2 20.49 -0.40 4.34
CA ILE A 2 19.32 -0.92 3.63
C ILE A 2 19.08 -2.37 4.05
N ALA A 3 17.86 -2.65 4.52
CA ALA A 3 17.45 -3.99 4.92
C ALA A 3 16.76 -4.74 3.78
N GLY A 4 16.13 -4.03 2.85
CA GLY A 4 15.49 -4.66 1.74
C GLY A 4 14.90 -3.66 0.75
N ILE A 5 14.56 -4.17 -0.43
CA ILE A 5 13.96 -3.39 -1.49
C ILE A 5 12.79 -4.19 -2.07
N GLY A 6 11.72 -3.51 -2.42
CA GLY A 6 10.57 -4.14 -3.02
C GLY A 6 9.93 -3.27 -4.07
N THR A 7 9.40 -3.89 -5.09
CA THR A 7 8.63 -3.22 -6.12
C THR A 7 7.44 -4.09 -6.49
N ASP A 8 6.36 -3.45 -6.88
CA ASP A 8 5.17 -4.15 -7.32
C ASP A 8 4.45 -3.33 -8.39
N ILE A 9 3.83 -4.01 -9.32
CA ILE A 9 3.03 -3.40 -10.38
C ILE A 9 1.67 -4.06 -10.38
N VAL A 10 0.62 -3.27 -10.46
CA VAL A 10 -0.77 -3.74 -10.46
C VAL A 10 -1.48 -3.22 -11.68
N ASP A 11 -2.16 -4.12 -12.39
CA ASP A 11 -3.06 -3.73 -13.47
C ASP A 11 -4.39 -3.27 -12.85
N ILE A 12 -4.68 -1.99 -12.96
CA ILE A 12 -5.87 -1.38 -12.37
C ILE A 12 -7.15 -2.03 -12.90
N ARG A 13 -7.13 -2.54 -14.13
CA ARG A 13 -8.29 -3.22 -14.73
C ARG A 13 -8.70 -4.48 -13.96
N ARG A 14 -7.73 -5.18 -13.35
CA ARG A 14 -8.03 -6.33 -12.47
C ARG A 14 -8.82 -5.88 -11.25
N ILE A 15 -8.45 -4.75 -10.69
CA ILE A 15 -9.15 -4.19 -9.52
C ILE A 15 -10.55 -3.74 -9.94
N GLU A 16 -10.68 -3.10 -11.09
CA GLU A 16 -11.97 -2.71 -11.64
C GLU A 16 -12.90 -3.92 -11.78
N ASP A 17 -12.39 -5.03 -12.30
CA ASP A 17 -13.17 -6.26 -12.48
C ASP A 17 -13.62 -6.86 -11.14
N LEU A 18 -12.74 -6.86 -10.15
CA LEU A 18 -13.08 -7.33 -8.81
C LEU A 18 -14.15 -6.46 -8.15
N ILE A 19 -14.06 -5.16 -8.34
CA ILE A 19 -15.06 -4.22 -7.83
C ILE A 19 -16.43 -4.47 -8.47
N LYS A 20 -16.46 -4.72 -9.77
CA LYS A 20 -17.72 -5.05 -10.48
C LYS A 20 -18.36 -6.32 -9.95
N LYS A 21 -17.55 -7.32 -9.61
CA LYS A 21 -18.06 -8.62 -9.13
C LYS A 21 -18.50 -8.59 -7.68
N SER A 22 -17.77 -7.91 -6.81
CA SER A 22 -17.95 -8.05 -5.37
C SER A 22 -18.22 -6.73 -4.64
N GLY A 23 -18.14 -5.61 -5.34
CA GLY A 23 -18.28 -4.29 -4.76
C GLY A 23 -16.97 -3.73 -4.23
N TRP A 24 -16.85 -2.41 -4.24
CA TRP A 24 -15.65 -1.70 -3.81
C TRP A 24 -15.36 -1.92 -2.33
N GLU A 25 -16.40 -1.89 -1.49
CA GLU A 25 -16.23 -1.98 -0.04
C GLU A 25 -15.61 -3.30 0.41
N LYS A 26 -16.03 -4.40 -0.21
CA LYS A 26 -15.51 -5.72 0.13
C LYS A 26 -14.01 -5.81 -0.15
N PHE A 27 -13.58 -5.29 -1.28
CA PHE A 27 -12.17 -5.30 -1.64
C PHE A 27 -11.37 -4.31 -0.82
N ALA A 28 -11.94 -3.13 -0.54
CA ALA A 28 -11.31 -2.11 0.29
C ALA A 28 -10.97 -2.65 1.68
N LYS A 29 -11.88 -3.40 2.29
CA LYS A 29 -11.65 -4.00 3.62
C LYS A 29 -10.48 -4.98 3.64
N LYS A 30 -10.16 -5.60 2.52
CA LYS A 30 -9.02 -6.51 2.42
C LYS A 30 -7.69 -5.77 2.30
N ILE A 31 -7.69 -4.61 1.66
CA ILE A 31 -6.48 -3.86 1.34
C ILE A 31 -6.19 -2.78 2.38
N LEU A 32 -7.22 -2.03 2.77
CA LEU A 32 -7.07 -0.86 3.62
C LEU A 32 -7.21 -1.22 5.10
N SER A 33 -6.42 -0.56 5.92
CA SER A 33 -6.62 -0.63 7.37
C SER A 33 -7.88 0.14 7.76
N ALA A 34 -8.36 -0.08 8.98
CA ALA A 34 -9.52 0.66 9.50
C ALA A 34 -9.28 2.17 9.47
N GLN A 35 -8.06 2.61 9.81
CA GLN A 35 -7.71 4.02 9.79
C GLN A 35 -7.71 4.59 8.38
N GLU A 36 -7.16 3.83 7.42
CA GLU A 36 -7.15 4.26 6.03
C GLU A 36 -8.57 4.40 5.46
N ILE A 37 -9.49 3.54 5.89
CA ILE A 37 -10.90 3.62 5.48
C ILE A 37 -11.54 4.90 6.06
N LYS A 38 -11.27 5.20 7.33
CA LYS A 38 -11.76 6.44 7.95
C LYS A 38 -11.25 7.69 7.26
N ASP A 39 -10.02 7.65 6.81
CA ASP A 39 -9.34 8.81 6.23
C ASP A 39 -9.63 8.99 4.73
N LEU A 40 -10.47 8.12 4.14
CA LEU A 40 -10.80 8.21 2.72
C LEU A 40 -11.42 9.56 2.38
N LYS A 41 -10.85 10.22 1.38
CA LYS A 41 -11.42 11.43 0.81
C LYS A 41 -12.54 11.07 -0.17
N PRO A 42 -13.49 11.98 -0.45
CA PRO A 42 -14.58 11.69 -1.38
C PRO A 42 -14.12 11.16 -2.74
N LYS A 43 -12.99 11.69 -3.26
CA LYS A 43 -12.44 11.26 -4.55
C LYS A 43 -11.89 9.83 -4.52
N GLN A 44 -11.57 9.32 -3.33
CA GLN A 44 -10.97 8.00 -3.17
C GLN A 44 -12.01 6.89 -3.01
N LYS A 45 -13.20 7.26 -2.57
CA LYS A 45 -14.31 6.29 -2.44
C LYS A 45 -14.71 5.79 -3.82
N ASN A 46 -14.88 4.49 -3.94
CA ASN A 46 -15.21 3.79 -5.19
C ASN A 46 -14.12 3.88 -6.26
N SER A 47 -12.90 4.32 -5.90
CA SER A 47 -11.81 4.43 -6.84
C SER A 47 -10.99 3.15 -6.92
N ALA A 48 -10.99 2.52 -8.09
CA ALA A 48 -10.14 1.35 -8.35
C ALA A 48 -8.66 1.76 -8.36
N THR A 49 -8.35 2.94 -8.87
CA THR A 49 -6.97 3.44 -8.91
C THR A 49 -6.41 3.62 -7.51
N HIS A 50 -7.19 4.18 -6.59
CA HIS A 50 -6.75 4.35 -5.21
C HIS A 50 -6.44 3.01 -4.55
N LEU A 51 -7.34 2.02 -4.70
CA LEU A 51 -7.12 0.68 -4.17
C LEU A 51 -5.91 0.01 -4.79
N ALA A 52 -5.74 0.15 -6.10
CA ALA A 52 -4.60 -0.45 -6.80
C ALA A 52 -3.27 0.14 -6.29
N LYS A 53 -3.22 1.45 -6.07
CA LYS A 53 -2.03 2.11 -5.53
C LYS A 53 -1.69 1.63 -4.12
N ARG A 54 -2.69 1.50 -3.26
CA ARG A 54 -2.50 0.98 -1.90
C ARG A 54 -2.10 -0.49 -1.92
N PHE A 55 -2.70 -1.27 -2.79
CA PHE A 55 -2.37 -2.68 -2.95
C PHE A 55 -0.91 -2.85 -3.39
N ALA A 56 -0.50 -2.13 -4.44
CA ALA A 56 0.88 -2.18 -4.92
C ALA A 56 1.87 -1.76 -3.83
N ALA A 57 1.55 -0.72 -3.08
CA ALA A 57 2.40 -0.24 -1.99
C ALA A 57 2.59 -1.29 -0.90
N LYS A 58 1.53 -1.93 -0.48
CA LYS A 58 1.60 -2.92 0.60
C LYS A 58 2.30 -4.21 0.16
N GLU A 59 2.09 -4.63 -1.09
CA GLU A 59 2.84 -5.73 -1.66
C GLU A 59 4.34 -5.42 -1.74
N ALA A 60 4.69 -4.21 -2.17
CA ALA A 60 6.08 -3.80 -2.27
C ALA A 60 6.75 -3.74 -0.88
N ILE A 61 6.01 -3.30 0.15
CA ILE A 61 6.51 -3.30 1.53
C ILE A 61 6.78 -4.74 1.99
N ALA A 62 5.86 -5.66 1.74
CA ALA A 62 6.03 -7.05 2.12
C ALA A 62 7.26 -7.66 1.44
N LYS A 63 7.50 -7.35 0.17
CA LYS A 63 8.69 -7.80 -0.55
C LYS A 63 9.97 -7.21 0.04
N ALA A 64 9.96 -5.93 0.37
CA ALA A 64 11.13 -5.27 0.97
C ALA A 64 11.48 -5.85 2.33
N LEU A 65 10.48 -6.26 3.11
CA LEU A 65 10.69 -6.87 4.41
C LEU A 65 11.07 -8.36 4.31
N GLY A 66 10.93 -8.97 3.13
CA GLY A 66 11.28 -10.37 2.92
C GLY A 66 10.31 -11.37 3.54
N THR A 67 9.18 -10.89 4.07
CA THR A 67 8.22 -11.75 4.78
C THR A 67 7.06 -12.22 3.92
N GLY A 68 6.83 -11.55 2.78
CA GLY A 68 5.60 -11.75 2.04
C GLY A 68 4.39 -11.29 2.85
N ILE A 69 3.20 -11.48 2.28
CA ILE A 69 1.95 -11.06 2.93
C ILE A 69 1.62 -11.94 4.15
N GLY A 70 2.10 -13.20 4.18
CA GLY A 70 1.71 -14.15 5.22
C GLY A 70 2.05 -13.73 6.65
N LYS A 71 3.16 -13.02 6.87
CA LYS A 71 3.58 -12.58 8.21
C LYS A 71 3.20 -11.14 8.50
N THR A 72 3.08 -10.31 7.46
CA THR A 72 2.68 -8.91 7.59
C THR A 72 1.35 -8.77 6.89
N SER A 73 0.28 -8.60 7.67
CA SER A 73 -1.03 -8.41 7.05
C SER A 73 -1.18 -6.96 6.55
N PHE A 74 -2.06 -6.77 5.60
CA PHE A 74 -2.36 -5.42 5.11
C PHE A 74 -2.86 -4.49 6.23
N ALA A 75 -3.56 -5.05 7.22
CA ALA A 75 -4.06 -4.27 8.36
C ALA A 75 -2.93 -3.69 9.22
N ASP A 76 -1.74 -4.32 9.21
CA ASP A 76 -0.59 -3.87 9.97
C ASP A 76 0.17 -2.73 9.29
N ILE A 77 -0.18 -2.41 8.06
CA ILE A 77 0.49 -1.38 7.27
C ILE A 77 -0.41 -0.18 7.15
N GLN A 78 0.08 0.98 7.59
CA GLN A 78 -0.63 2.25 7.49
C GLN A 78 0.07 3.12 6.46
N ILE A 79 -0.66 3.55 5.45
CA ILE A 79 -0.13 4.47 4.45
C ILE A 79 -0.93 5.76 4.52
N THR A 80 -0.22 6.85 4.77
CA THR A 80 -0.81 8.19 4.84
C THR A 80 -0.05 9.09 3.87
N ASN A 81 -0.61 10.24 3.58
CA ASN A 81 0.08 11.24 2.78
C ASN A 81 0.45 12.42 3.67
N ASN A 82 1.64 12.96 3.48
CA ASN A 82 2.04 14.16 4.20
C ASN A 82 1.35 15.40 3.59
N SER A 83 1.65 16.58 4.12
CA SER A 83 1.04 17.84 3.67
C SER A 83 1.34 18.16 2.20
N LYS A 84 2.43 17.60 1.66
CA LYS A 84 2.82 17.77 0.25
C LYS A 84 2.27 16.67 -0.66
N GLY A 85 1.48 15.74 -0.11
CA GLY A 85 0.93 14.62 -0.88
C GLY A 85 1.84 13.42 -1.02
N ALA A 86 3.04 13.44 -0.43
CA ALA A 86 3.96 12.32 -0.51
C ALA A 86 3.52 11.18 0.42
N PRO A 87 3.59 9.92 -0.03
CA PRO A 87 3.18 8.80 0.81
C PRO A 87 4.19 8.56 1.94
N LYS A 88 3.64 8.19 3.10
CA LYS A 88 4.38 7.73 4.26
C LYS A 88 3.81 6.39 4.68
N ALA A 89 4.67 5.45 4.99
CA ALA A 89 4.24 4.12 5.41
C ALA A 89 4.81 3.79 6.78
N LYS A 90 3.96 3.17 7.60
CA LYS A 90 4.34 2.66 8.90
C LYS A 90 3.84 1.24 9.01
N VAL A 91 4.70 0.35 9.50
CA VAL A 91 4.35 -1.05 9.71
C VAL A 91 4.31 -1.29 11.21
N ASP A 92 3.12 -1.67 11.71
CA ASP A 92 2.92 -1.95 13.12
C ASP A 92 3.85 -3.09 13.56
N LYS A 93 4.28 -3.05 14.83
CA LYS A 93 5.16 -4.06 15.44
C LYS A 93 6.60 -4.10 14.92
N LEU A 94 6.92 -3.33 13.89
CA LEU A 94 8.31 -3.24 13.43
C LEU A 94 8.97 -2.01 14.01
N LYS A 95 9.98 -2.25 14.84
CA LYS A 95 10.82 -1.21 15.39
C LYS A 95 12.13 -1.20 14.60
N ASN A 96 12.75 -0.04 14.51
CA ASN A 96 14.06 0.10 13.87
C ASN A 96 14.04 -0.14 12.36
N ILE A 97 12.87 -0.03 11.75
CA ILE A 97 12.73 -0.07 10.29
C ILE A 97 12.04 1.22 9.85
N LYS A 98 12.68 1.90 8.92
CA LYS A 98 12.10 3.05 8.24
C LYS A 98 11.74 2.66 6.81
N ILE A 99 10.53 2.97 6.40
CA ILE A 99 10.06 2.68 5.05
C ILE A 99 10.13 3.95 4.22
N HIS A 100 10.86 3.86 3.11
CA HIS A 100 10.86 4.88 2.07
C HIS A 100 10.03 4.36 0.93
N ILE A 101 9.05 5.14 0.45
CA ILE A 101 8.10 4.65 -0.52
C ILE A 101 7.85 5.68 -1.61
N SER A 102 7.72 5.20 -2.83
CA SER A 102 7.29 5.99 -3.97
C SER A 102 6.20 5.23 -4.70
N ILE A 103 5.13 5.92 -5.05
CA ILE A 103 3.98 5.33 -5.75
C ILE A 103 3.70 6.17 -6.97
N SER A 104 3.51 5.51 -8.10
CA SER A 104 3.16 6.16 -9.36
C SER A 104 2.05 5.39 -10.03
N ASP A 105 1.20 6.10 -10.76
CA ASP A 105 0.19 5.46 -11.58
C ASP A 105 0.09 6.14 -12.93
N GLU A 106 -0.12 5.33 -13.93
CA GLU A 106 -0.46 5.76 -15.27
C GLU A 106 -1.34 4.65 -15.83
N TYR A 107 -2.60 4.96 -16.02
CA TYR A 107 -3.58 3.96 -16.41
C TYR A 107 -3.11 3.16 -17.64
N PRO A 108 -3.14 1.83 -17.62
CA PRO A 108 -3.86 0.97 -16.65
C PRO A 108 -3.01 0.46 -15.48
N TYR A 109 -1.86 1.04 -15.19
CA TYR A 109 -0.95 0.49 -14.19
C TYR A 109 -0.76 1.39 -12.98
N ALA A 110 -0.57 0.76 -11.83
CA ALA A 110 -0.07 1.39 -10.61
C ALA A 110 1.21 0.66 -10.21
N ILE A 111 2.23 1.41 -9.77
CA ILE A 111 3.52 0.85 -9.40
C ILE A 111 3.95 1.44 -8.06
N ALA A 112 4.64 0.63 -7.26
CA ALA A 112 5.23 1.08 -6.01
C ALA A 112 6.67 0.60 -5.90
N LEU A 113 7.51 1.44 -5.33
CA LEU A 113 8.90 1.10 -5.00
C LEU A 113 9.10 1.38 -3.52
N VAL A 114 9.69 0.43 -2.81
CA VAL A 114 9.92 0.52 -1.37
C VAL A 114 11.36 0.19 -1.05
N ILE A 115 11.96 1.00 -0.17
CA ILE A 115 13.25 0.71 0.44
C ILE A 115 12.99 0.63 1.94
N ALA A 116 13.34 -0.50 2.54
CA ALA A 116 13.31 -0.68 3.99
C ALA A 116 14.71 -0.45 4.54
N GLU A 117 14.82 0.50 5.45
CA GLU A 117 16.09 0.89 6.04
C GLU A 117 16.11 0.53 7.52
N LYS A 118 17.17 -0.13 7.98
CA LYS A 118 17.38 -0.34 9.40
C LYS A 118 17.87 0.94 10.03
N THR A 119 17.18 1.35 11.10
CA THR A 119 17.55 2.51 11.89
C THR A 119 18.24 2.03 13.16
N ARG A 120 18.93 2.92 13.83
CA ARG A 120 19.52 2.58 15.14
C ARG A 120 18.42 2.42 16.17
N ALA A 121 18.58 1.38 16.99
CA ALA A 121 17.65 1.13 18.09
C ALA A 121 17.73 2.24 19.14
#